data_072b9f3d251fda6cab17060acbba38d9
#
_entry.id   072b9f3d251fda6cab17060acbba38d9
#
_cell.length_a   1.000
_cell.length_b   1.000
_cell.length_c   1.000
_cell.angle_alpha   90.00
_cell.angle_beta   90.00
_cell.angle_gamma   90.00
#
_symmetry.space_group_name_H-M   'P 1'
#
loop_
_entity.id
_entity.type
_entity.pdbx_description
1 polymer ?
#
loop_
_entity_poly.entity_id
_entity_poly.type
_entity_poly.pdbx_seq_one_letter_code
_entity_poly.pdbx_strand_id
1 'polypeptide(L)' 'MKNEAFKDKVVVVTGGAQGIGHCIAQEFEKNGARVYIIDKQEGPHYVGDIGRREVLEAFTRHVVSRE' A
#
# COMPACT_ATOMS: atom_id res chain seq x y z
N MET A 1 13.99 7.00 -17.79
CA MET A 1 14.97 6.22 -17.02
C MET A 1 14.35 5.73 -15.73
N LYS A 2 14.59 4.48 -15.40
CA LYS A 2 14.03 3.90 -14.17
C LYS A 2 14.81 4.43 -12.96
N ASN A 3 14.09 4.95 -11.99
CA ASN A 3 14.66 5.43 -10.74
C ASN A 3 14.46 4.34 -9.68
N GLU A 4 15.51 3.96 -8.99
CA GLU A 4 15.45 2.93 -7.95
C GLU A 4 15.72 3.50 -6.56
N ALA A 5 15.34 4.77 -6.34
CA ALA A 5 15.55 5.46 -5.08
C ALA A 5 14.91 4.72 -3.89
N PHE A 6 13.82 3.98 -4.13
CA PHE A 6 13.09 3.25 -3.10
C PHE A 6 13.23 1.74 -3.22
N LYS A 7 14.27 1.28 -3.89
CA LYS A 7 14.51 -0.15 -4.04
C LYS A 7 14.57 -0.83 -2.67
N ASP A 8 13.87 -1.94 -2.54
CA ASP A 8 13.78 -2.74 -1.31
C ASP A 8 13.09 -2.04 -0.15
N LYS A 9 12.45 -0.91 -0.39
CA LYS A 9 11.64 -0.25 0.64
C LYS A 9 10.21 -0.77 0.59
N VAL A 10 9.58 -0.83 1.75
CA VAL A 10 8.17 -1.21 1.88
C VAL A 10 7.37 0.05 2.17
N VAL A 11 6.36 0.29 1.36
CA VAL A 11 5.53 1.49 1.48
C VAL A 11 4.07 1.06 1.64
N VAL A 12 3.41 1.63 2.63
CA VAL A 12 1.98 1.41 2.86
C VAL A 12 1.23 2.69 2.51
N VAL A 13 0.21 2.56 1.68
CA VAL A 13 -0.63 3.68 1.28
C VAL A 13 -2.06 3.42 1.72
N THR A 14 -2.59 4.28 2.58
CA THR A 14 -3.99 4.21 3.01
C THR A 14 -4.83 5.07 2.06
N GLY A 15 -6.02 4.59 1.71
CA GLY A 15 -6.86 5.29 0.74
C GLY A 15 -6.25 5.32 -0.65
N GLY A 16 -5.43 4.33 -0.97
CA GLY A 16 -4.65 4.33 -2.21
C GLY A 16 -5.37 3.79 -3.44
N ALA A 17 -6.65 3.46 -3.30
CA ALA A 17 -7.39 2.87 -4.43
C ALA A 17 -7.79 3.89 -5.48
N GLN A 18 -7.86 5.16 -5.14
CA GLN A 18 -8.33 6.21 -6.05
C GLN A 18 -7.53 7.48 -5.91
N GLY A 19 -7.61 8.31 -6.97
CA GLY A 19 -7.15 9.68 -6.95
C GLY A 19 -5.68 9.83 -6.63
N ILE A 20 -5.38 10.77 -5.74
CA ILE A 20 -4.01 11.13 -5.38
C ILE A 20 -3.28 9.95 -4.74
N GLY A 21 -3.97 9.20 -3.87
CA GLY A 21 -3.37 8.03 -3.23
C GLY A 21 -2.91 6.99 -4.23
N HIS A 22 -3.71 6.76 -5.26
CA HIS A 22 -3.36 5.81 -6.32
C HIS A 22 -2.13 6.28 -7.09
N CYS A 23 -2.08 7.57 -7.42
CA CYS A 23 -0.93 8.14 -8.13
C CYS A 23 0.35 8.04 -7.30
N ILE A 24 0.25 8.30 -6.00
CA ILE A 24 1.39 8.19 -5.09
C ILE A 24 1.89 6.76 -5.04
N ALA A 25 0.98 5.79 -4.91
CA ALA A 25 1.34 4.38 -4.86
C ALA A 25 2.08 3.96 -6.13
N GLN A 26 1.58 4.37 -7.29
CA GLN A 26 2.22 4.07 -8.56
C GLN A 26 3.62 4.68 -8.65
N GLU A 27 3.79 5.88 -8.15
CA GLU A 27 5.08 6.56 -8.19
C GLU A 27 6.12 5.82 -7.35
N PHE A 28 5.75 5.38 -6.14
CA PHE A 28 6.65 4.59 -5.31
C PHE A 28 7.01 3.27 -5.98
N GLU A 29 6.02 2.62 -6.61
CA GLU A 29 6.25 1.35 -7.28
C GLU A 29 7.21 1.51 -8.44
N LYS A 30 7.09 2.58 -9.22
CA LYS A 30 8.01 2.88 -10.31
C LYS A 30 9.44 3.06 -9.83
N ASN A 31 9.62 3.51 -8.60
CA ASN A 31 10.93 3.75 -8.01
C ASN A 31 11.46 2.54 -7.23
N GLY A 32 10.87 1.39 -7.43
CA GLY A 32 11.38 0.13 -6.90
C GLY A 32 10.82 -0.30 -5.56
N ALA A 33 9.91 0.45 -4.97
CA ALA A 33 9.32 0.10 -3.69
C ALA A 33 8.33 -1.06 -3.81
N ARG A 34 8.19 -1.83 -2.74
CA ARG A 34 7.10 -2.77 -2.59
C ARG A 34 5.96 -2.02 -1.90
N VAL A 35 4.83 -1.89 -2.60
CA VAL A 35 3.72 -1.05 -2.16
C VAL A 35 2.53 -1.90 -1.74
N TYR A 36 2.02 -1.62 -0.57
CA TYR A 36 0.81 -2.24 -0.05
C TYR A 36 -0.26 -1.17 0.11
N ILE A 37 -1.42 -1.41 -0.47
CA ILE A 37 -2.53 -0.48 -0.44
C ILE A 37 -3.64 -1.05 0.41
N ILE A 38 -4.21 -0.24 1.29
CA ILE A 38 -5.42 -0.57 2.02
C ILE A 38 -6.45 0.54 1.80
N ASP A 39 -7.66 0.15 1.44
CA ASP A 39 -8.76 1.09 1.24
C ASP A 39 -10.05 0.37 1.63
N LYS A 40 -11.02 1.12 2.11
CA LYS A 40 -12.32 0.55 2.46
C LYS A 40 -13.19 0.25 1.25
N GLN A 41 -12.85 0.81 0.09
CA GLN A 41 -13.55 0.51 -1.15
C GLN A 41 -13.08 -0.82 -1.72
N GLU A 42 -13.98 -1.52 -2.40
CA GLU A 42 -13.65 -2.77 -3.05
C GLU A 42 -12.72 -2.57 -4.23
N GLY A 43 -11.80 -3.51 -4.42
CA GLY A 43 -10.86 -3.42 -5.53
C GLY A 43 -9.74 -4.45 -5.37
N PRO A 44 -8.75 -4.44 -6.26
CA PRO A 44 -7.64 -5.41 -6.24
C PRO A 44 -6.55 -5.03 -5.23
N HIS A 45 -6.91 -4.57 -4.08
CA HIS A 45 -6.02 -4.20 -2.99
C HIS A 45 -6.58 -4.80 -1.70
N TYR A 46 -5.90 -4.58 -0.58
CA TYR A 46 -6.42 -5.01 0.71
C TYR A 46 -7.62 -4.13 1.09
N VAL A 47 -8.78 -4.75 1.24
CA VAL A 47 -10.01 -4.01 1.54
C VAL A 47 -10.23 -4.01 3.05
N GLY A 48 -10.34 -2.82 3.62
CA GLY A 48 -10.60 -2.66 5.04
C GLY A 48 -10.60 -1.20 5.45
N ASP A 49 -11.23 -0.92 6.57
CA ASP A 49 -11.27 0.44 7.13
C ASP A 49 -10.13 0.57 8.14
N ILE A 50 -9.10 1.33 7.78
CA ILE A 50 -7.91 1.51 8.61
C ILE A 50 -8.21 2.16 9.96
N GLY A 51 -9.37 2.82 10.08
CA GLY A 51 -9.80 3.41 11.34
C GLY A 51 -10.22 2.37 12.37
N ARG A 52 -10.36 1.12 11.99
CA ARG A 52 -10.74 0.04 12.88
C ARG A 52 -9.49 -0.73 13.33
N ARG A 53 -9.34 -0.86 14.64
CA ARG A 53 -8.13 -1.46 15.21
C ARG A 53 -7.88 -2.89 14.71
N GLU A 54 -8.92 -3.72 14.70
CA GLU A 54 -8.79 -5.11 14.27
C GLU A 54 -8.39 -5.21 12.79
N VAL A 55 -8.84 -4.26 11.97
CA VAL A 55 -8.45 -4.20 10.56
C VAL A 55 -6.99 -3.82 10.43
N LEU A 56 -6.57 -2.82 11.20
CA LEU A 56 -5.18 -2.38 11.19
C LEU A 56 -4.24 -3.51 11.60
N GLU A 57 -4.59 -4.24 12.65
CA GLU A 57 -3.79 -5.38 13.10
C GLU A 57 -3.71 -6.48 12.05
N ALA A 58 -4.84 -6.80 11.42
CA ALA A 58 -4.88 -7.81 10.36
C ALA A 58 -4.05 -7.40 9.16
N PHE A 59 -4.13 -6.14 8.77
CA PHE A 59 -3.36 -5.62 7.65
C PHE A 59 -1.86 -5.64 7.97
N THR A 60 -1.49 -5.27 9.17
CA THR A 60 -0.09 -5.32 9.60
C THR A 60 0.46 -6.74 9.48
N ARG A 61 -0.29 -7.73 9.97
CA ARG A 61 0.12 -9.14 9.83
C ARG A 61 0.24 -9.55 8.37
N HIS A 62 -0.66 -9.07 7.52
CA HIS A 62 -0.63 -9.36 6.10
C HIS A 62 0.66 -8.84 5.45
N VAL A 63 1.03 -7.60 5.75
CA VAL A 63 2.26 -6.99 5.20
C VAL A 63 3.49 -7.73 5.71
N VAL A 64 3.55 -7.96 7.02
CA VAL A 64 4.71 -8.63 7.63
C VAL A 64 4.88 -10.05 7.08
N SER A 65 3.79 -10.77 6.86
CA SER A 65 3.87 -12.15 6.35
C SER A 65 4.41 -12.21 4.91
N ARG A 66 4.34 -11.12 4.17
CA ARG A 66 4.83 -11.08 2.79
C ARG A 66 6.25 -10.52 2.69
N GLU A 67 6.77 -9.98 3.75
CA GLU A 67 8.11 -9.44 3.81
C GLU A 67 9.02 -10.29 4.67
#